data_e9ac8f6f61184656e3ea17ae5dcec7a6
#
_entry.id   e9ac8f6f61184656e3ea17ae5dcec7a6
#
_cell.length_a   1.000
_cell.length_b   1.000
_cell.length_c   1.000
_cell.angle_alpha   90.00
_cell.angle_beta   90.00
_cell.angle_gamma   90.00
#
_symmetry.space_group_name_H-M   'P 1'
#
loop_
_entity.id
_entity.type
_entity.pdbx_description
1 polymer ?
#
loop_
_entity_poly.entity_id
_entity_poly.type
_entity_poly.pdbx_seq_one_letter_code
_entity_poly.pdbx_strand_id
1 'polypeptide(L)'
;MRKLGRYLLLERLGAGSFATVWKAYDPELDTEVAVKVLAENWAANADVRERFLVEARLLRRIASPRVVRVHDVGVQEDRPYFVMDYVRGGTLADRVGRCDPQEALRLAAEAGYAVQVLHEAGVVHRDVKPSNLLLATGPAPAAVLVADLGSAKQLADASGLTVTTGTPAYMAPEQAFQTGGFDGRADVYALAVVAYELLTGQKPFGPGGRATALMTDQPTASTLPTLPAGTELPPNVALLLRAAMSVEPADRPPTAQAFADALLAPVPQSQPPGPVLEGPGWLTPRAVCLASGTVFTATTLLSWLQR
;
A
#
# COMPACT_ATOMS: atom_id res chain seq x y z
N MET A 1 -1.88 6.88 -37.48
CA MET A 1 -1.42 6.29 -36.21
C MET A 1 -0.47 7.26 -35.53
N ARG A 2 -0.66 7.53 -34.28
CA ARG A 2 0.24 8.42 -33.51
C ARG A 2 1.51 7.62 -33.17
N LYS A 3 2.69 8.20 -33.44
CA LYS A 3 3.98 7.54 -33.25
C LYS A 3 4.83 8.32 -32.24
N LEU A 4 5.53 7.61 -31.34
CA LEU A 4 6.47 8.19 -30.40
C LEU A 4 7.80 7.43 -30.48
N GLY A 5 8.85 8.07 -31.01
CA GLY A 5 10.04 7.35 -31.40
C GLY A 5 9.69 6.24 -32.41
N ARG A 6 10.10 4.99 -32.13
CA ARG A 6 9.75 3.81 -32.93
C ARG A 6 8.38 3.21 -32.54
N TYR A 7 7.82 3.57 -31.39
CA TYR A 7 6.64 2.96 -30.79
C TYR A 7 5.35 3.47 -31.43
N LEU A 8 4.47 2.57 -31.85
CA LEU A 8 3.14 2.87 -32.40
C LEU A 8 2.13 2.94 -31.26
N LEU A 9 1.62 4.13 -30.93
CA LEU A 9 0.64 4.30 -29.87
C LEU A 9 -0.71 3.73 -30.30
N LEU A 10 -1.24 2.78 -29.54
CA LEU A 10 -2.49 2.07 -29.83
C LEU A 10 -3.65 2.64 -29.03
N GLU A 11 -3.58 2.56 -27.69
CA GLU A 11 -4.65 2.88 -26.76
C GLU A 11 -4.10 3.65 -25.57
N ARG A 12 -4.88 4.59 -25.03
CA ARG A 12 -4.55 5.30 -23.81
C ARG A 12 -5.00 4.49 -22.59
N LEU A 13 -4.07 3.98 -21.82
CA LEU A 13 -4.32 3.19 -20.63
C LEU A 13 -4.70 4.06 -19.41
N GLY A 14 -4.12 5.26 -19.33
CA GLY A 14 -4.40 6.18 -18.25
C GLY A 14 -3.88 7.59 -18.54
N ALA A 15 -4.50 8.59 -17.90
CA ALA A 15 -4.05 9.97 -17.92
C ALA A 15 -4.09 10.52 -16.49
N GLY A 16 -2.93 10.89 -15.98
CA GLY A 16 -2.76 11.61 -14.73
C GLY A 16 -2.39 13.06 -14.99
N SER A 17 -2.28 13.85 -13.93
CA SER A 17 -1.86 15.26 -13.99
C SER A 17 -0.41 15.45 -14.46
N PHE A 18 0.45 14.44 -14.30
CA PHE A 18 1.88 14.50 -14.61
C PHE A 18 2.28 13.75 -15.86
N ALA A 19 1.56 12.68 -16.18
CA ALA A 19 1.91 11.83 -17.31
C ALA A 19 0.67 11.14 -17.88
N THR A 20 0.80 10.71 -19.13
CA THR A 20 -0.15 9.83 -19.80
C THR A 20 0.53 8.51 -20.10
N VAL A 21 -0.16 7.39 -19.83
CA VAL A 21 0.32 6.04 -20.15
C VAL A 21 -0.45 5.52 -21.36
N TRP A 22 0.30 5.02 -22.36
CA TRP A 22 -0.23 4.45 -23.59
C TRP A 22 0.16 2.99 -23.69
N LYS A 23 -0.75 2.16 -24.15
CA LYS A 23 -0.42 0.88 -24.78
C LYS A 23 0.18 1.19 -26.13
N ALA A 24 1.30 0.57 -26.45
CA ALA A 24 1.99 0.78 -27.72
C ALA A 24 2.53 -0.56 -28.25
N TYR A 25 2.90 -0.56 -29.51
CA TYR A 25 3.55 -1.68 -30.17
C TYR A 25 4.97 -1.28 -30.59
N ASP A 26 5.93 -2.12 -30.24
CA ASP A 26 7.31 -2.00 -30.68
C ASP A 26 7.53 -2.87 -31.94
N PRO A 27 7.66 -2.29 -33.14
CA PRO A 27 7.81 -3.05 -34.36
C PRO A 27 9.19 -3.72 -34.53
N GLU A 28 10.21 -3.29 -33.77
CA GLU A 28 11.54 -3.89 -33.82
C GLU A 28 11.61 -5.17 -32.95
N LEU A 29 10.86 -5.20 -31.85
CA LEU A 29 10.82 -6.35 -30.95
C LEU A 29 9.56 -7.20 -31.12
N ASP A 30 8.64 -6.81 -32.01
CA ASP A 30 7.36 -7.49 -32.27
C ASP A 30 6.56 -7.73 -30.97
N THR A 31 6.43 -6.69 -30.14
CA THR A 31 5.80 -6.84 -28.83
C THR A 31 4.98 -5.62 -28.40
N GLU A 32 4.00 -5.86 -27.54
CA GLU A 32 3.25 -4.81 -26.88
C GLU A 32 4.04 -4.28 -25.68
N VAL A 33 4.08 -2.97 -25.54
CA VAL A 33 4.73 -2.24 -24.45
C VAL A 33 3.79 -1.18 -23.88
N ALA A 34 4.08 -0.69 -22.67
CA ALA A 34 3.48 0.51 -22.13
C ALA A 34 4.47 1.68 -22.27
N VAL A 35 3.97 2.83 -22.68
CA VAL A 35 4.78 4.05 -22.82
C VAL A 35 4.19 5.14 -21.94
N LYS A 36 4.97 5.57 -20.94
CA LYS A 36 4.62 6.69 -20.06
C LYS A 36 5.27 7.96 -20.62
N VAL A 37 4.45 8.97 -20.88
CA VAL A 37 4.87 10.24 -21.50
C VAL A 37 4.58 11.37 -20.52
N LEU A 38 5.56 12.23 -20.25
CA LEU A 38 5.36 13.42 -19.43
C LEU A 38 4.30 14.33 -20.06
N ALA A 39 3.39 14.86 -19.24
CA ALA A 39 2.35 15.76 -19.72
C ALA A 39 2.96 17.11 -20.18
N GLU A 40 2.37 17.69 -21.20
CA GLU A 40 2.91 18.86 -21.91
C GLU A 40 3.10 20.09 -21.00
N ASN A 41 2.17 20.31 -20.09
CA ASN A 41 2.24 21.40 -19.12
C ASN A 41 3.46 21.31 -18.17
N TRP A 42 4.10 20.15 -18.07
CA TRP A 42 5.30 19.93 -17.27
C TRP A 42 6.58 19.85 -18.09
N ALA A 43 6.48 19.83 -19.42
CA ALA A 43 7.63 19.66 -20.31
C ALA A 43 8.70 20.77 -20.15
N ALA A 44 8.30 21.99 -19.83
CA ALA A 44 9.19 23.11 -19.60
C ALA A 44 9.81 23.14 -18.18
N ASN A 45 9.29 22.34 -17.23
CA ASN A 45 9.80 22.31 -15.85
C ASN A 45 10.97 21.32 -15.74
N ALA A 46 12.19 21.84 -15.57
CA ALA A 46 13.42 21.04 -15.54
C ALA A 46 13.44 20.04 -14.37
N ASP A 47 12.94 20.42 -13.19
CA ASP A 47 12.94 19.57 -12.00
C ASP A 47 11.97 18.41 -12.14
N VAL A 48 10.79 18.65 -12.71
CA VAL A 48 9.79 17.60 -12.99
C VAL A 48 10.31 16.63 -14.04
N ARG A 49 10.96 17.14 -15.11
CA ARG A 49 11.62 16.31 -16.14
C ARG A 49 12.69 15.41 -15.53
N GLU A 50 13.59 15.98 -14.72
CA GLU A 50 14.66 15.20 -14.09
C GLU A 50 14.10 14.09 -13.20
N ARG A 51 13.11 14.38 -12.37
CA ARG A 51 12.48 13.36 -11.50
C ARG A 51 11.75 12.28 -12.28
N PHE A 52 11.10 12.64 -13.38
CA PHE A 52 10.48 11.68 -14.29
C PHE A 52 11.52 10.69 -14.85
N LEU A 53 12.70 11.19 -15.21
CA LEU A 53 13.81 10.35 -15.70
C LEU A 53 14.48 9.57 -14.57
N VAL A 54 14.58 10.14 -13.36
CA VAL A 54 15.07 9.43 -12.16
C VAL A 54 14.19 8.25 -11.83
N GLU A 55 12.85 8.41 -11.91
CA GLU A 55 11.89 7.32 -11.72
C GLU A 55 12.17 6.16 -12.70
N ALA A 56 12.32 6.46 -13.98
CA ALA A 56 12.63 5.45 -14.99
C ALA A 56 13.95 4.72 -14.68
N ARG A 57 14.99 5.46 -14.26
CA ARG A 57 16.30 4.88 -13.89
C ARG A 57 16.21 4.01 -12.63
N LEU A 58 15.41 4.41 -11.63
CA LEU A 58 15.18 3.61 -10.42
C LEU A 58 14.48 2.30 -10.75
N LEU A 59 13.37 2.36 -11.47
CA LEU A 59 12.64 1.16 -11.92
C LEU A 59 13.53 0.22 -12.76
N ARG A 60 14.39 0.78 -13.62
CA ARG A 60 15.33 0.01 -14.45
C ARG A 60 16.36 -0.78 -13.62
N ARG A 61 16.76 -0.24 -12.45
CA ARG A 61 17.77 -0.87 -11.57
C ARG A 61 17.19 -2.01 -10.74
N ILE A 62 15.88 -2.01 -10.49
CA ILE A 62 15.23 -3.03 -9.66
C ILE A 62 14.90 -4.24 -10.55
N ALA A 63 15.74 -5.27 -10.49
CA ALA A 63 15.53 -6.50 -11.24
C ALA A 63 14.66 -7.47 -10.43
N SER A 64 13.33 -7.33 -10.52
CA SER A 64 12.39 -8.21 -9.85
C SER A 64 11.14 -8.44 -10.71
N PRO A 65 10.57 -9.65 -10.71
CA PRO A 65 9.30 -9.92 -11.40
C PRO A 65 8.10 -9.23 -10.73
N ARG A 66 8.29 -8.60 -9.56
CA ARG A 66 7.26 -7.84 -8.83
C ARG A 66 7.29 -6.33 -9.10
N VAL A 67 8.18 -5.88 -9.96
CA VAL A 67 8.31 -4.47 -10.36
C VAL A 67 8.28 -4.38 -11.87
N VAL A 68 7.49 -3.45 -12.41
CA VAL A 68 7.41 -3.21 -13.85
C VAL A 68 8.79 -2.82 -14.38
N ARG A 69 9.28 -3.55 -15.37
CA ARG A 69 10.59 -3.34 -15.95
C ARG A 69 10.57 -2.22 -16.98
N VAL A 70 11.48 -1.26 -16.84
CA VAL A 70 11.72 -0.22 -17.85
C VAL A 70 12.74 -0.72 -18.87
N HIS A 71 12.42 -0.58 -20.16
CA HIS A 71 13.22 -1.03 -21.29
C HIS A 71 14.00 0.10 -21.95
N ASP A 72 13.34 1.25 -22.14
CA ASP A 72 13.89 2.36 -22.91
C ASP A 72 13.45 3.72 -22.35
N VAL A 73 14.22 4.76 -22.66
CA VAL A 73 13.94 6.16 -22.28
C VAL A 73 14.23 7.03 -23.50
N GLY A 74 13.34 7.97 -23.80
CA GLY A 74 13.52 8.88 -24.91
C GLY A 74 12.93 10.26 -24.67
N VAL A 75 13.17 11.15 -25.63
CA VAL A 75 12.57 12.50 -25.67
C VAL A 75 12.03 12.73 -27.07
N GLN A 76 10.81 13.20 -27.20
CA GLN A 76 10.22 13.63 -28.46
C GLN A 76 9.45 14.94 -28.25
N GLU A 77 9.67 15.93 -29.08
CA GLU A 77 9.07 17.28 -29.00
C GLU A 77 9.21 17.84 -27.56
N ASP A 78 10.44 17.79 -27.02
CA ASP A 78 10.84 18.21 -25.67
C ASP A 78 10.12 17.48 -24.51
N ARG A 79 9.33 16.45 -24.80
CA ARG A 79 8.66 15.65 -23.80
C ARG A 79 9.41 14.33 -23.57
N PRO A 80 9.92 14.09 -22.36
CA PRO A 80 10.50 12.80 -22.01
C PRO A 80 9.41 11.73 -21.93
N TYR A 81 9.80 10.52 -22.31
CA TYR A 81 8.99 9.32 -22.14
C TYR A 81 9.88 8.14 -21.73
N PHE A 82 9.28 7.14 -21.15
CA PHE A 82 9.93 5.85 -20.96
C PHE A 82 9.00 4.70 -21.33
N VAL A 83 9.62 3.60 -21.72
CA VAL A 83 8.97 2.39 -22.20
C VAL A 83 9.15 1.30 -21.17
N MET A 84 8.07 0.60 -20.88
CA MET A 84 8.04 -0.43 -19.84
C MET A 84 7.17 -1.62 -20.27
N ASP A 85 7.20 -2.69 -19.48
CA ASP A 85 6.33 -3.85 -19.69
C ASP A 85 4.86 -3.42 -19.80
N TYR A 86 4.16 -3.97 -20.78
CA TYR A 86 2.71 -3.92 -20.80
C TYR A 86 2.12 -5.12 -20.05
N VAL A 87 1.47 -4.86 -18.93
CA VAL A 87 0.87 -5.87 -18.07
C VAL A 87 -0.62 -6.00 -18.41
N ARG A 88 -1.02 -7.19 -18.90
CA ARG A 88 -2.36 -7.40 -19.49
C ARG A 88 -3.50 -7.59 -18.50
N GLY A 89 -3.22 -7.87 -17.25
CA GLY A 89 -4.24 -8.20 -16.23
C GLY A 89 -5.01 -7.01 -15.66
N GLY A 90 -4.72 -5.81 -16.11
CA GLY A 90 -5.28 -4.57 -15.54
C GLY A 90 -4.63 -4.19 -14.21
N THR A 91 -5.38 -3.54 -13.36
CA THR A 91 -4.91 -2.99 -12.07
C THR A 91 -5.75 -3.52 -10.91
N LEU A 92 -5.31 -3.34 -9.67
CA LEU A 92 -6.14 -3.63 -8.50
C LEU A 92 -7.38 -2.72 -8.43
N ALA A 93 -7.39 -1.56 -9.08
CA ALA A 93 -8.57 -0.71 -9.16
C ALA A 93 -9.75 -1.42 -9.86
N ASP A 94 -9.45 -2.31 -10.82
CA ASP A 94 -10.45 -3.10 -11.53
C ASP A 94 -11.06 -4.20 -10.66
N ARG A 95 -10.47 -4.48 -9.49
CA ARG A 95 -10.89 -5.50 -8.52
C ARG A 95 -11.65 -4.95 -7.32
N VAL A 96 -11.60 -3.64 -7.09
CA VAL A 96 -12.31 -3.00 -5.98
C VAL A 96 -13.80 -3.32 -6.03
N GLY A 97 -14.32 -3.90 -4.96
CA GLY A 97 -15.73 -4.30 -4.83
C GLY A 97 -16.18 -5.45 -5.77
N ARG A 98 -15.22 -6.18 -6.37
CA ARG A 98 -15.49 -7.25 -7.35
C ARG A 98 -14.86 -8.60 -7.02
N CYS A 99 -14.01 -8.67 -6.00
CA CYS A 99 -13.39 -9.91 -5.53
C CYS A 99 -14.03 -10.36 -4.22
N ASP A 100 -13.98 -11.65 -3.96
CA ASP A 100 -14.36 -12.19 -2.66
C ASP A 100 -13.32 -11.80 -1.59
N PRO A 101 -13.63 -11.89 -0.29
CA PRO A 101 -12.73 -11.49 0.77
C PRO A 101 -11.39 -12.24 0.76
N GLN A 102 -11.35 -13.51 0.39
CA GLN A 102 -10.12 -14.30 0.36
C GLN A 102 -9.22 -13.82 -0.79
N GLU A 103 -9.78 -13.58 -1.97
CA GLU A 103 -9.05 -13.00 -3.09
C GLU A 103 -8.54 -11.59 -2.74
N ALA A 104 -9.36 -10.75 -2.10
CA ALA A 104 -8.98 -9.41 -1.68
C ALA A 104 -7.77 -9.43 -0.74
N LEU A 105 -7.77 -10.31 0.28
CA LEU A 105 -6.64 -10.46 1.21
C LEU A 105 -5.38 -10.96 0.50
N ARG A 106 -5.54 -11.94 -0.39
CA ARG A 106 -4.42 -12.46 -1.19
C ARG A 106 -3.80 -11.38 -2.08
N LEU A 107 -4.62 -10.60 -2.80
CA LEU A 107 -4.14 -9.53 -3.66
C LEU A 107 -3.48 -8.40 -2.86
N ALA A 108 -4.01 -8.06 -1.69
CA ALA A 108 -3.40 -7.09 -0.80
C ALA A 108 -2.04 -7.57 -0.25
N ALA A 109 -1.93 -8.86 0.09
CA ALA A 109 -0.65 -9.43 0.51
C ALA A 109 0.37 -9.46 -0.64
N GLU A 110 -0.04 -9.84 -1.85
CA GLU A 110 0.80 -9.78 -3.04
C GLU A 110 1.31 -8.35 -3.32
N ALA A 111 0.45 -7.33 -3.11
CA ALA A 111 0.86 -5.93 -3.19
C ALA A 111 1.90 -5.58 -2.11
N GLY A 112 1.75 -6.08 -0.89
CA GLY A 112 2.72 -5.92 0.19
C GLY A 112 4.08 -6.52 -0.16
N TYR A 113 4.12 -7.73 -0.71
CA TYR A 113 5.37 -8.35 -1.17
C TYR A 113 6.00 -7.57 -2.33
N ALA A 114 5.20 -7.01 -3.24
CA ALA A 114 5.73 -6.21 -4.34
C ALA A 114 6.33 -4.88 -3.85
N VAL A 115 5.68 -4.20 -2.91
CA VAL A 115 6.20 -2.98 -2.28
C VAL A 115 7.45 -3.27 -1.44
N GLN A 116 7.53 -4.41 -0.76
CA GLN A 116 8.71 -4.82 -0.01
C GLN A 116 9.97 -4.86 -0.87
N VAL A 117 9.86 -5.32 -2.12
CA VAL A 117 11.00 -5.34 -3.07
C VAL A 117 11.57 -3.92 -3.29
N LEU A 118 10.70 -2.90 -3.34
CA LEU A 118 11.17 -1.51 -3.43
C LEU A 118 11.89 -1.08 -2.16
N HIS A 119 11.34 -1.43 -0.99
CA HIS A 119 11.95 -1.08 0.30
C HIS A 119 13.34 -1.72 0.47
N GLU A 120 13.53 -2.95 0.02
CA GLU A 120 14.83 -3.65 0.01
C GLU A 120 15.84 -2.97 -0.93
N ALA A 121 15.35 -2.34 -2.01
CA ALA A 121 16.17 -1.52 -2.89
C ALA A 121 16.40 -0.07 -2.36
N GLY A 122 15.97 0.24 -1.13
CA GLY A 122 16.08 1.57 -0.52
C GLY A 122 15.09 2.60 -1.08
N VAL A 123 14.01 2.16 -1.73
CA VAL A 123 13.03 3.03 -2.38
C VAL A 123 11.70 2.96 -1.66
N VAL A 124 11.18 4.07 -1.17
CA VAL A 124 9.80 4.23 -0.68
C VAL A 124 8.92 4.67 -1.84
N HIS A 125 7.79 3.99 -2.07
CA HIS A 125 6.91 4.23 -3.23
C HIS A 125 6.15 5.57 -3.15
N ARG A 126 5.58 5.87 -1.99
CA ARG A 126 4.89 7.14 -1.64
C ARG A 126 3.55 7.43 -2.35
N ASP A 127 3.16 6.65 -3.35
CA ASP A 127 1.87 6.77 -4.05
C ASP A 127 1.25 5.39 -4.29
N VAL A 128 1.31 4.52 -3.26
CA VAL A 128 0.66 3.20 -3.30
C VAL A 128 -0.85 3.39 -3.35
N LYS A 129 -1.46 2.86 -4.41
CA LYS A 129 -2.91 2.88 -4.64
C LYS A 129 -3.29 1.79 -5.65
N PRO A 130 -4.55 1.37 -5.73
CA PRO A 130 -4.96 0.27 -6.60
C PRO A 130 -4.58 0.44 -8.08
N SER A 131 -4.58 1.66 -8.60
CA SER A 131 -4.23 1.93 -10.01
C SER A 131 -2.73 1.81 -10.33
N ASN A 132 -1.85 1.80 -9.32
CA ASN A 132 -0.40 1.65 -9.48
C ASN A 132 0.06 0.20 -9.19
N LEU A 133 -0.87 -0.70 -8.91
CA LEU A 133 -0.65 -2.11 -8.60
C LEU A 133 -1.25 -2.94 -9.73
N LEU A 134 -0.40 -3.46 -10.61
CA LEU A 134 -0.80 -4.16 -11.83
C LEU A 134 -0.94 -5.66 -11.57
N LEU A 135 -1.84 -6.32 -12.31
CA LEU A 135 -2.08 -7.74 -12.21
C LEU A 135 -1.38 -8.48 -13.36
N ALA A 136 -0.38 -9.28 -13.05
CA ALA A 136 0.19 -10.21 -14.03
C ALA A 136 -0.80 -11.32 -14.33
N THR A 137 -0.98 -11.61 -15.61
CA THR A 137 -1.74 -12.78 -16.07
C THR A 137 -0.76 -13.92 -16.39
N GLY A 138 -1.05 -15.11 -15.88
CA GLY A 138 -0.20 -16.28 -16.11
C GLY A 138 -0.87 -17.57 -15.59
N PRO A 139 -0.21 -18.72 -15.75
CA PRO A 139 -0.73 -20.01 -15.25
C PRO A 139 -0.73 -20.10 -13.71
N ALA A 140 0.04 -19.26 -13.04
CA ALA A 140 0.03 -19.13 -11.57
C ALA A 140 -1.03 -18.11 -11.12
N PRO A 141 -1.45 -18.15 -9.84
CA PRO A 141 -2.31 -17.10 -9.27
C PRO A 141 -1.71 -15.72 -9.58
N ALA A 142 -2.56 -14.76 -9.97
CA ALA A 142 -2.13 -13.43 -10.38
C ALA A 142 -1.17 -12.82 -9.36
N ALA A 143 0.06 -12.56 -9.77
CA ALA A 143 1.03 -11.80 -9.00
C ALA A 143 0.75 -10.30 -9.18
N VAL A 144 0.99 -9.52 -8.14
CA VAL A 144 0.91 -8.05 -8.22
C VAL A 144 2.29 -7.49 -8.53
N LEU A 145 2.33 -6.58 -9.51
CA LEU A 145 3.53 -5.80 -9.85
C LEU A 145 3.31 -4.34 -9.46
N VAL A 146 4.33 -3.74 -8.91
CA VAL A 146 4.34 -2.30 -8.65
C VAL A 146 4.75 -1.56 -9.93
N ALA A 147 4.00 -0.52 -10.25
CA ALA A 147 4.32 0.47 -11.28
C ALA A 147 4.23 1.87 -10.69
N ASP A 148 4.84 2.83 -11.37
CA ASP A 148 4.62 4.26 -11.14
C ASP A 148 5.06 4.76 -9.74
N LEU A 149 6.36 4.97 -9.55
CA LEU A 149 6.89 5.62 -8.36
C LEU A 149 6.48 7.11 -8.36
N GLY A 150 5.81 7.56 -7.31
CA GLY A 150 5.25 8.93 -7.23
C GLY A 150 6.26 10.08 -7.17
N SER A 151 7.49 9.89 -7.64
CA SER A 151 8.62 10.84 -7.48
C SER A 151 8.42 12.19 -8.16
N ALA A 152 7.86 12.22 -9.36
CA ALA A 152 7.59 13.47 -10.09
C ALA A 152 6.46 14.30 -9.46
N LYS A 153 5.45 13.62 -8.91
CA LYS A 153 4.30 14.22 -8.26
C LYS A 153 4.68 14.96 -6.97
N GLN A 154 5.57 14.39 -6.17
CA GLN A 154 5.97 14.98 -4.88
C GLN A 154 6.67 16.34 -5.01
N LEU A 155 7.42 16.58 -6.09
CA LEU A 155 8.02 17.88 -6.30
C LEU A 155 7.00 18.95 -6.60
N ALA A 156 6.00 18.63 -7.41
CA ALA A 156 4.95 19.56 -7.75
C ALA A 156 4.10 19.90 -6.51
N ASP A 157 3.83 18.92 -5.65
CA ASP A 157 3.15 19.14 -4.37
C ASP A 157 4.00 19.98 -3.42
N ALA A 158 5.31 19.74 -3.32
CA ALA A 158 6.25 20.48 -2.46
C ALA A 158 6.49 21.93 -2.94
N SER A 159 6.39 22.19 -4.24
CA SER A 159 6.56 23.52 -4.82
C SER A 159 5.30 24.40 -4.79
N GLY A 160 4.19 23.89 -4.24
CA GLY A 160 2.92 24.63 -4.20
C GLY A 160 2.28 24.84 -5.58
N LEU A 161 2.84 24.24 -6.63
CA LEU A 161 2.39 24.35 -8.02
C LEU A 161 1.15 23.52 -8.33
N THR A 162 0.76 22.64 -7.42
CA THR A 162 -0.44 21.83 -7.59
C THR A 162 -1.30 21.84 -6.34
N VAL A 163 -2.51 22.29 -6.53
CA VAL A 163 -3.61 22.02 -5.62
C VAL A 163 -3.88 20.51 -5.65
N THR A 164 -3.45 19.78 -4.61
CA THR A 164 -3.90 18.42 -4.24
C THR A 164 -4.20 17.47 -5.42
N THR A 165 -3.25 17.22 -6.30
CA THR A 165 -3.42 16.25 -7.41
C THR A 165 -3.02 14.82 -7.04
N GLY A 166 -2.79 14.55 -5.76
CA GLY A 166 -2.70 13.21 -5.21
C GLY A 166 -4.08 12.61 -4.98
N THR A 167 -4.15 11.31 -4.78
CA THR A 167 -5.33 10.71 -4.19
C THR A 167 -5.11 10.69 -2.67
N PRO A 168 -5.46 11.76 -1.94
CA PRO A 168 -5.11 11.92 -0.51
C PRO A 168 -5.69 10.79 0.35
N ALA A 169 -6.65 10.05 -0.20
CA ALA A 169 -7.29 8.93 0.45
C ALA A 169 -6.33 7.81 0.91
N TYR A 170 -5.20 7.62 0.22
CA TYR A 170 -4.20 6.59 0.55
C TYR A 170 -2.98 7.16 1.27
N MET A 171 -2.87 8.48 1.36
CA MET A 171 -1.71 9.15 1.91
C MET A 171 -1.65 9.01 3.43
N ALA A 172 -0.51 8.59 3.94
CA ALA A 172 -0.28 8.54 5.38
C ALA A 172 -0.26 9.95 5.98
N PRO A 173 -0.74 10.13 7.24
CA PRO A 173 -0.80 11.45 7.87
C PRO A 173 0.54 12.20 7.86
N GLU A 174 1.65 11.54 8.18
CA GLU A 174 2.98 12.14 8.19
C GLU A 174 3.45 12.63 6.83
N GLN A 175 3.01 11.98 5.74
CA GLN A 175 3.27 12.46 4.38
C GLN A 175 2.47 13.72 4.06
N ALA A 176 1.21 13.77 4.49
CA ALA A 176 0.32 14.90 4.24
C ALA A 176 0.72 16.14 5.04
N PHE A 177 1.14 15.95 6.29
CA PHE A 177 1.57 17.05 7.18
C PHE A 177 3.03 17.43 7.00
N GLN A 178 3.83 16.67 6.24
CA GLN A 178 5.27 16.87 6.06
C GLN A 178 6.02 16.98 7.40
N THR A 179 5.60 16.23 8.41
CA THR A 179 6.16 16.24 9.77
C THR A 179 7.43 15.42 9.85
N GLY A 180 8.50 15.88 9.23
CA GLY A 180 9.80 15.19 9.26
C GLY A 180 9.98 14.16 8.14
N GLY A 181 11.02 13.31 8.27
CA GLY A 181 11.27 12.20 7.36
C GLY A 181 10.27 11.06 7.59
N PHE A 182 9.83 10.43 6.51
CA PHE A 182 8.99 9.23 6.58
C PHE A 182 9.71 8.06 5.91
N ASP A 183 9.41 6.86 6.36
CA ASP A 183 10.01 5.59 5.89
C ASP A 183 8.97 4.70 5.18
N GLY A 184 9.31 3.44 4.97
CA GLY A 184 8.44 2.47 4.32
C GLY A 184 7.09 2.21 5.02
N ARG A 185 6.94 2.64 6.29
CA ARG A 185 5.67 2.52 7.02
C ARG A 185 4.57 3.44 6.48
N ALA A 186 4.94 4.47 5.72
CA ALA A 186 3.99 5.26 4.96
C ALA A 186 3.32 4.42 3.85
N ASP A 187 4.08 3.56 3.16
CA ASP A 187 3.54 2.63 2.17
C ASP A 187 2.72 1.51 2.84
N VAL A 188 3.09 1.07 4.06
CA VAL A 188 2.29 0.11 4.85
C VAL A 188 0.90 0.67 5.17
N TYR A 189 0.83 1.95 5.54
CA TYR A 189 -0.46 2.63 5.71
C TYR A 189 -1.29 2.60 4.42
N ALA A 190 -0.69 2.97 3.29
CA ALA A 190 -1.36 2.97 2.00
C ALA A 190 -1.82 1.56 1.58
N LEU A 191 -1.01 0.52 1.82
CA LEU A 191 -1.38 -0.88 1.59
C LEU A 191 -2.59 -1.31 2.44
N ALA A 192 -2.68 -0.84 3.68
CA ALA A 192 -3.84 -1.12 4.54
C ALA A 192 -5.12 -0.44 4.00
N VAL A 193 -5.01 0.79 3.48
CA VAL A 193 -6.13 1.46 2.79
C VAL A 193 -6.55 0.70 1.54
N VAL A 194 -5.59 0.21 0.73
CA VAL A 194 -5.85 -0.63 -0.45
C VAL A 194 -6.57 -1.93 -0.04
N ALA A 195 -6.08 -2.62 1.00
CA ALA A 195 -6.70 -3.84 1.49
C ALA A 195 -8.14 -3.60 1.96
N TYR A 196 -8.37 -2.52 2.72
CA TYR A 196 -9.71 -2.13 3.15
C TYR A 196 -10.63 -1.86 1.96
N GLU A 197 -10.16 -1.12 0.95
CA GLU A 197 -10.94 -0.79 -0.24
C GLU A 197 -11.26 -2.02 -1.11
N LEU A 198 -10.32 -2.96 -1.24
CA LEU A 198 -10.57 -4.23 -1.93
C LEU A 198 -11.67 -5.06 -1.23
N LEU A 199 -11.64 -5.09 0.11
CA LEU A 199 -12.58 -5.86 0.94
C LEU A 199 -13.98 -5.24 0.99
N THR A 200 -14.08 -3.91 0.95
CA THR A 200 -15.34 -3.21 1.22
C THR A 200 -15.92 -2.47 0.01
N GLY A 201 -15.12 -2.27 -1.02
CA GLY A 201 -15.45 -1.39 -2.15
C GLY A 201 -15.41 0.10 -1.81
N GLN A 202 -15.01 0.48 -0.59
CA GLN A 202 -15.04 1.86 -0.09
C GLN A 202 -13.72 2.27 0.55
N LYS A 203 -13.40 3.55 0.47
CA LYS A 203 -12.24 4.13 1.15
C LYS A 203 -12.54 4.38 2.63
N PRO A 204 -11.62 4.02 3.55
CA PRO A 204 -11.90 4.08 5.00
C PRO A 204 -12.18 5.49 5.52
N PHE A 205 -11.57 6.51 4.92
CA PHE A 205 -11.68 7.90 5.38
C PHE A 205 -12.24 8.84 4.29
N GLY A 206 -12.96 8.28 3.31
CA GLY A 206 -13.48 9.04 2.18
C GLY A 206 -12.39 9.53 1.21
N PRO A 207 -12.76 10.39 0.24
CA PRO A 207 -11.86 10.83 -0.82
C PRO A 207 -10.68 11.70 -0.35
N GLY A 208 -10.84 12.43 0.76
CA GLY A 208 -9.80 13.28 1.35
C GLY A 208 -8.76 12.54 2.18
N GLY A 209 -9.03 11.28 2.55
CA GLY A 209 -8.16 10.50 3.42
C GLY A 209 -8.17 10.98 4.88
N ARG A 210 -7.42 10.26 5.74
CA ARG A 210 -7.38 10.53 7.17
C ARG A 210 -6.77 11.89 7.52
N ALA A 211 -5.77 12.33 6.77
CA ALA A 211 -5.14 13.63 7.01
C ALA A 211 -6.15 14.77 6.85
N THR A 212 -6.98 14.76 5.81
CA THR A 212 -8.05 15.76 5.62
C THR A 212 -9.09 15.66 6.74
N ALA A 213 -9.46 14.45 7.15
CA ALA A 213 -10.40 14.24 8.25
C ALA A 213 -9.85 14.78 9.58
N LEU A 214 -8.55 14.62 9.84
CA LEU A 214 -7.87 15.20 11.02
C LEU A 214 -7.84 16.74 10.97
N MET A 215 -7.56 17.33 9.80
CA MET A 215 -7.54 18.80 9.62
C MET A 215 -8.92 19.44 9.80
N THR A 216 -9.99 18.71 9.50
CA THR A 216 -11.38 19.19 9.57
C THR A 216 -12.10 18.74 10.84
N ASP A 217 -11.38 18.15 11.79
CA ASP A 217 -11.89 17.62 13.07
C ASP A 217 -13.13 16.72 12.89
N GLN A 218 -13.12 15.90 11.85
CA GLN A 218 -14.20 14.96 11.61
C GLN A 218 -14.14 13.79 12.60
N PRO A 219 -15.29 13.33 13.10
CA PRO A 219 -15.33 12.18 14.05
C PRO A 219 -14.66 10.91 13.52
N THR A 220 -14.68 10.71 12.19
CA THR A 220 -14.01 9.59 11.53
C THR A 220 -12.48 9.63 11.58
N ALA A 221 -11.89 10.78 11.92
CA ALA A 221 -10.43 10.90 12.04
C ALA A 221 -9.86 10.14 13.22
N SER A 222 -10.60 10.11 14.34
CA SER A 222 -10.17 9.48 15.60
C SER A 222 -10.51 7.99 15.68
N THR A 223 -11.50 7.55 14.90
CA THR A 223 -11.95 6.16 14.88
C THR A 223 -11.64 5.53 13.53
N LEU A 224 -11.17 4.28 13.57
CA LEU A 224 -11.15 3.50 12.35
C LEU A 224 -12.58 3.22 11.91
N PRO A 225 -12.87 3.32 10.61
CA PRO A 225 -14.21 3.07 10.12
C PRO A 225 -14.62 1.65 10.50
N THR A 226 -15.84 1.54 10.97
CA THR A 226 -16.49 0.23 11.11
C THR A 226 -16.64 -0.36 9.70
N LEU A 227 -16.33 -1.64 9.60
CA LEU A 227 -16.60 -2.36 8.37
C LEU A 227 -18.09 -2.28 8.03
N PRO A 228 -18.45 -2.20 6.76
CA PRO A 228 -19.84 -2.26 6.35
C PRO A 228 -20.54 -3.48 6.94
N ALA A 229 -21.82 -3.34 7.32
CA ALA A 229 -22.61 -4.44 7.87
C ALA A 229 -22.60 -5.62 6.87
N GLY A 230 -22.29 -6.81 7.37
CA GLY A 230 -22.17 -8.02 6.55
C GLY A 230 -20.76 -8.32 6.03
N THR A 231 -19.76 -7.45 6.28
CA THR A 231 -18.36 -7.78 6.01
C THR A 231 -17.79 -8.52 7.22
N GLU A 232 -17.91 -9.85 7.20
CA GLU A 232 -17.26 -10.69 8.21
C GLU A 232 -15.78 -10.86 7.85
N LEU A 233 -14.90 -10.13 8.54
CA LEU A 233 -13.46 -10.34 8.46
C LEU A 233 -12.97 -11.18 9.64
N PRO A 234 -11.94 -12.00 9.43
CA PRO A 234 -11.24 -12.62 10.54
C PRO A 234 -10.80 -11.55 11.56
N PRO A 235 -10.97 -11.76 12.88
CA PRO A 235 -10.64 -10.75 13.89
C PRO A 235 -9.21 -10.25 13.83
N ASN A 236 -8.25 -11.11 13.46
CA ASN A 236 -6.84 -10.75 13.26
C ASN A 236 -6.67 -9.77 12.11
N VAL A 237 -7.42 -9.89 11.00
CA VAL A 237 -7.36 -8.96 9.86
C VAL A 237 -7.90 -7.58 10.26
N ALA A 238 -9.02 -7.52 10.96
CA ALA A 238 -9.58 -6.26 11.45
C ALA A 238 -8.60 -5.51 12.36
N LEU A 239 -7.93 -6.23 13.28
CA LEU A 239 -6.90 -5.67 14.16
C LEU A 239 -5.67 -5.20 13.38
N LEU A 240 -5.22 -5.99 12.42
CA LEU A 240 -4.08 -5.66 11.56
C LEU A 240 -4.34 -4.37 10.76
N LEU A 241 -5.50 -4.27 10.09
CA LEU A 241 -5.87 -3.07 9.33
C LEU A 241 -5.94 -1.84 10.23
N ARG A 242 -6.45 -2.02 11.46
CA ARG A 242 -6.49 -0.97 12.48
C ARG A 242 -5.08 -0.49 12.85
N ALA A 243 -4.17 -1.40 13.14
CA ALA A 243 -2.78 -1.07 13.47
C ALA A 243 -2.07 -0.43 12.27
N ALA A 244 -2.19 -1.01 11.07
CA ALA A 244 -1.52 -0.51 9.88
C ALA A 244 -1.99 0.88 9.43
N MET A 245 -3.25 1.26 9.75
CA MET A 245 -3.78 2.61 9.54
C MET A 245 -3.62 3.54 10.74
N SER A 246 -2.76 3.24 11.74
CA SER A 246 -2.48 4.14 12.86
C SER A 246 -1.92 5.48 12.38
N VAL A 247 -2.22 6.56 13.13
CA VAL A 247 -1.61 7.88 12.90
C VAL A 247 -0.12 7.80 13.14
N GLU A 248 0.27 7.17 14.26
CA GLU A 248 1.67 6.98 14.64
C GLU A 248 2.32 5.86 13.81
N PRO A 249 3.39 6.15 13.04
CA PRO A 249 4.07 5.13 12.25
C PRO A 249 4.64 3.97 13.09
N ALA A 250 5.01 4.24 14.35
CA ALA A 250 5.55 3.23 15.26
C ALA A 250 4.56 2.11 15.61
N ASP A 251 3.26 2.40 15.56
CA ASP A 251 2.19 1.44 15.86
C ASP A 251 1.83 0.54 14.67
N ARG A 252 2.38 0.82 13.48
CA ARG A 252 2.14 0.05 12.25
C ARG A 252 3.07 -1.16 12.16
N PRO A 253 2.71 -2.19 11.37
CA PRO A 253 3.66 -3.22 10.97
C PRO A 253 4.97 -2.61 10.47
N PRO A 254 6.14 -3.14 10.90
CA PRO A 254 7.44 -2.50 10.62
C PRO A 254 7.83 -2.53 9.14
N THR A 255 7.29 -3.50 8.37
CA THR A 255 7.61 -3.68 6.95
C THR A 255 6.36 -4.05 6.16
N ALA A 256 6.41 -3.83 4.84
CA ALA A 256 5.35 -4.26 3.93
C ALA A 256 5.22 -5.80 3.88
N GLN A 257 6.34 -6.53 4.06
CA GLN A 257 6.32 -7.98 4.20
C GLN A 257 5.58 -8.41 5.47
N ALA A 258 5.90 -7.83 6.63
CA ALA A 258 5.23 -8.17 7.89
C ALA A 258 3.71 -7.94 7.81
N PHE A 259 3.28 -6.87 7.13
CA PHE A 259 1.87 -6.62 6.83
C PHE A 259 1.27 -7.73 5.94
N ALA A 260 1.94 -8.10 4.85
CA ALA A 260 1.48 -9.13 3.92
C ALA A 260 1.36 -10.50 4.59
N ASP A 261 2.38 -10.91 5.35
CA ASP A 261 2.39 -12.17 6.10
C ASP A 261 1.24 -12.24 7.12
N ALA A 262 0.98 -11.13 7.80
CA ALA A 262 -0.11 -11.04 8.78
C ALA A 262 -1.51 -11.10 8.15
N LEU A 263 -1.69 -10.60 6.91
CA LEU A 263 -2.94 -10.74 6.16
C LEU A 263 -3.26 -12.21 5.83
N LEU A 264 -2.25 -13.02 5.57
CA LEU A 264 -2.39 -14.43 5.18
C LEU A 264 -2.26 -15.39 6.37
N ALA A 265 -1.94 -14.87 7.56
CA ALA A 265 -1.81 -15.68 8.75
C ALA A 265 -3.13 -16.42 9.06
N PRO A 266 -3.08 -17.74 9.31
CA PRO A 266 -4.27 -18.46 9.71
C PRO A 266 -4.85 -17.83 10.99
N VAL A 267 -6.18 -17.73 11.05
CA VAL A 267 -6.86 -17.31 12.27
C VAL A 267 -6.43 -18.25 13.39
N PRO A 268 -5.86 -17.76 14.50
CA PRO A 268 -5.59 -18.63 15.62
C PRO A 268 -6.90 -19.33 16.01
N GLN A 269 -6.96 -20.63 15.81
CA GLN A 269 -8.07 -21.38 16.36
C GLN A 269 -8.01 -21.16 17.87
N SER A 270 -9.02 -20.49 18.44
CA SER A 270 -9.17 -20.45 19.88
C SER A 270 -9.14 -21.91 20.34
N GLN A 271 -8.06 -22.32 21.00
CA GLN A 271 -8.05 -23.62 21.65
C GLN A 271 -9.31 -23.66 22.49
N PRO A 272 -10.17 -24.68 22.35
CA PRO A 272 -11.27 -24.85 23.28
C PRO A 272 -10.65 -24.77 24.69
N PRO A 273 -11.29 -24.06 25.66
CA PRO A 273 -10.78 -24.01 27.00
C PRO A 273 -10.45 -25.44 27.38
N GLY A 274 -9.17 -25.69 27.71
CA GLY A 274 -8.70 -27.00 28.09
C GLY A 274 -9.67 -27.54 29.13
N PRO A 275 -9.83 -28.87 29.25
CA PRO A 275 -10.78 -29.45 30.19
C PRO A 275 -10.58 -28.74 31.51
N VAL A 276 -11.65 -28.10 32.02
CA VAL A 276 -11.67 -27.52 33.37
C VAL A 276 -11.36 -28.72 34.23
N LEU A 277 -10.14 -28.81 34.73
CA LEU A 277 -9.79 -29.80 35.75
C LEU A 277 -10.70 -29.44 36.94
N GLU A 278 -11.79 -30.18 37.10
CA GLU A 278 -12.58 -30.11 38.32
C GLU A 278 -11.62 -30.44 39.43
N GLY A 279 -11.10 -29.39 40.07
CA GLY A 279 -10.30 -29.52 41.26
C GLY A 279 -11.13 -30.25 42.32
N PRO A 280 -10.52 -31.04 43.23
CA PRO A 280 -11.23 -31.75 44.27
C PRO A 280 -12.16 -30.77 44.98
N GLY A 281 -13.43 -31.17 45.15
CA GLY A 281 -14.57 -30.34 45.55
C GLY A 281 -14.47 -29.55 46.86
N TRP A 282 -13.29 -29.50 47.48
CA TRP A 282 -12.98 -28.67 48.66
C TRP A 282 -12.33 -27.31 48.33
N LEU A 283 -11.95 -27.05 47.04
CA LEU A 283 -11.50 -25.74 46.60
C LEU A 283 -12.71 -24.84 46.29
N THR A 284 -13.17 -24.13 47.27
CA THR A 284 -14.22 -23.13 47.10
C THR A 284 -13.66 -21.89 46.35
N PRO A 285 -14.48 -21.15 45.58
CA PRO A 285 -14.04 -19.95 44.84
C PRO A 285 -13.34 -18.91 45.73
N ARG A 286 -13.61 -18.91 47.06
CA ARG A 286 -12.95 -18.02 48.03
C ARG A 286 -11.48 -18.39 48.29
N ALA A 287 -11.11 -19.64 48.21
CA ALA A 287 -9.74 -20.10 48.45
C ALA A 287 -8.82 -19.76 47.27
N VAL A 288 -9.34 -19.75 46.04
CA VAL A 288 -8.57 -19.39 44.81
C VAL A 288 -8.25 -17.90 44.80
N CYS A 289 -9.16 -17.02 45.21
CA CYS A 289 -8.89 -15.57 45.29
C CYS A 289 -7.83 -15.22 46.35
N LEU A 290 -7.72 -15.96 47.44
CA LEU A 290 -6.68 -15.73 48.45
C LEU A 290 -5.31 -16.22 48.02
N ALA A 291 -5.22 -17.30 47.23
CA ALA A 291 -3.96 -17.80 46.68
C ALA A 291 -3.39 -16.92 45.56
N SER A 292 -4.24 -16.34 44.71
CA SER A 292 -3.80 -15.41 43.67
C SER A 292 -3.38 -14.02 44.22
N GLY A 293 -3.97 -13.58 45.33
CA GLY A 293 -3.61 -12.32 45.99
C GLY A 293 -2.21 -12.35 46.62
N THR A 294 -1.80 -13.50 47.17
CA THR A 294 -0.47 -13.65 47.80
C THR A 294 0.68 -13.77 46.81
N VAL A 295 0.46 -14.28 45.60
CA VAL A 295 1.48 -14.36 44.55
C VAL A 295 1.76 -12.96 43.95
N PHE A 296 0.75 -12.09 43.86
CA PHE A 296 0.92 -10.74 43.32
C PHE A 296 1.69 -9.81 44.27
N THR A 297 1.58 -10.01 45.59
CA THR A 297 2.33 -9.21 46.57
C THR A 297 3.80 -9.64 46.74
N ALA A 298 4.12 -10.91 46.48
CA ALA A 298 5.51 -11.40 46.54
C ALA A 298 6.36 -10.96 45.38
N THR A 299 5.80 -10.86 44.16
CA THR A 299 6.52 -10.39 42.95
C THR A 299 6.77 -8.89 42.96
N THR A 300 5.90 -8.09 43.54
CA THR A 300 6.08 -6.63 43.63
C THR A 300 7.11 -6.24 44.73
N LEU A 301 7.26 -7.02 45.78
CA LEU A 301 8.27 -6.77 46.83
C LEU A 301 9.67 -7.16 46.39
N LEU A 302 9.86 -8.17 45.55
CA LEU A 302 11.16 -8.59 45.03
C LEU A 302 11.74 -7.61 43.98
N SER A 303 10.90 -6.87 43.28
CA SER A 303 11.36 -5.85 42.33
C SER A 303 11.82 -4.54 43.00
N TRP A 304 11.46 -4.34 44.29
CA TRP A 304 11.84 -3.14 45.06
C TRP A 304 13.15 -3.32 45.85
N LEU A 305 13.58 -4.56 46.07
CA LEU A 305 14.83 -4.87 46.78
C LEU A 305 16.06 -5.04 45.83
N GLN A 306 15.89 -4.94 44.53
CA GLN A 306 16.99 -5.03 43.53
C GLN A 306 17.30 -3.72 42.82
N ARG A 307 16.85 -2.56 43.34
CA ARG A 307 17.29 -1.25 42.87
C ARG A 307 18.01 -0.47 43.96
#